data_4221ac8acf10ed8683307668be9b973c
#
_entry.id   4221ac8acf10ed8683307668be9b973c
#
_cell.length_a   1.000
_cell.length_b   1.000
_cell.length_c   1.000
_cell.angle_alpha   90.00
_cell.angle_beta   90.00
_cell.angle_gamma   90.00
#
_symmetry.space_group_name_H-M   'P 1'
#
loop_
_entity.id
_entity.type
_entity.pdbx_description
1 polymer ?
#
loop_
_entity_poly.entity_id
_entity_poly.type
_entity_poly.pdbx_seq_one_letter_code
_entity_poly.pdbx_strand_id
1 'polypeptide(L)'
;MKILDRYVAKNFLIGYVIAFCVLIGLRIIIDLFVHLDEFSENTDILSTTGVLKYMLSFYALNCTLYFREFAGMITVVAASFSFSRMVHSNELVAVMASGVSLKRIIGPIVLLALLLTGVLVIDQEFVIPKLADKLVRSHDDIPGQESYNIKFISDGNGSLICSGRFDVAASTLYNPTIITRRKAEDSNIWEVTGRIDAEKAVYNTKDKGWDLINGLFLEIGSAKGAQPTAFYASDLNPGYIPIMLKAEHKTLLSWKQLSALVKQADQGKIKDSRELYSQKHFRVTEPIINLVMLMVCLPILVCRDPKGMKSAVTISFAMVGGCFIVTFICKMLAPEANISNFYQIGFYAWLPIFIFFPIALIELDSMKT
;
A
#
# COMPACT_ATOMS: atom_id res chain seq x y z
N MET A 1 34.16 -12.36 -3.14
CA MET A 1 33.63 -12.04 -4.49
C MET A 1 34.79 -11.88 -5.46
N LYS A 2 34.72 -12.52 -6.63
CA LYS A 2 35.73 -12.35 -7.70
C LYS A 2 35.52 -10.99 -8.38
N ILE A 3 36.50 -10.52 -9.13
CA ILE A 3 36.45 -9.18 -9.81
C ILE A 3 35.19 -9.04 -10.66
N LEU A 4 34.84 -10.08 -11.41
CA LEU A 4 33.63 -10.13 -12.25
C LEU A 4 32.33 -9.95 -11.43
N ASP A 5 32.22 -10.66 -10.30
CA ASP A 5 31.02 -10.58 -9.45
C ASP A 5 30.81 -9.16 -8.93
N ARG A 6 31.91 -8.49 -8.53
CA ARG A 6 31.90 -7.09 -8.07
C ARG A 6 31.51 -6.11 -9.18
N TYR A 7 31.97 -6.39 -10.40
CA TYR A 7 31.65 -5.58 -11.57
C TYR A 7 30.17 -5.64 -11.92
N VAL A 8 29.62 -6.87 -12.01
CA VAL A 8 28.18 -7.10 -12.29
C VAL A 8 27.32 -6.48 -11.19
N ALA A 9 27.69 -6.72 -9.92
CA ALA A 9 27.01 -6.15 -8.77
C ALA A 9 26.97 -4.60 -8.80
N LYS A 10 28.10 -3.95 -9.16
CA LYS A 10 28.17 -2.49 -9.27
C LYS A 10 27.27 -1.97 -10.39
N ASN A 11 27.27 -2.59 -11.56
CA ASN A 11 26.44 -2.20 -12.69
C ASN A 11 24.94 -2.34 -12.33
N PHE A 12 24.57 -3.43 -11.66
CA PHE A 12 23.20 -3.64 -11.20
C PHE A 12 22.77 -2.58 -10.18
N LEU A 13 23.61 -2.26 -9.19
CA LEU A 13 23.33 -1.24 -8.19
C LEU A 13 23.16 0.15 -8.80
N ILE A 14 24.02 0.52 -9.76
CA ILE A 14 23.88 1.78 -10.50
C ILE A 14 22.54 1.80 -11.24
N GLY A 15 22.22 0.72 -11.96
CA GLY A 15 20.93 0.57 -12.64
C GLY A 15 19.75 0.65 -11.69
N TYR A 16 19.88 0.07 -10.47
CA TYR A 16 18.85 0.11 -9.44
C TYR A 16 18.58 1.53 -8.93
N VAL A 17 19.63 2.29 -8.64
CA VAL A 17 19.50 3.70 -8.20
C VAL A 17 18.87 4.55 -9.30
N ILE A 18 19.30 4.38 -10.56
CA ILE A 18 18.70 5.09 -11.70
C ILE A 18 17.23 4.73 -11.85
N ALA A 19 16.89 3.44 -11.85
CA ALA A 19 15.51 2.97 -11.96
C ALA A 19 14.63 3.47 -10.81
N PHE A 20 15.16 3.44 -9.59
CA PHE A 20 14.50 3.99 -8.41
C PHE A 20 14.18 5.48 -8.58
N CYS A 21 15.19 6.30 -8.92
CA CYS A 21 14.97 7.73 -9.11
C CYS A 21 13.99 8.05 -10.24
N VAL A 22 14.07 7.32 -11.36
CA VAL A 22 13.19 7.55 -12.51
C VAL A 22 11.74 7.13 -12.22
N LEU A 23 11.52 5.93 -11.70
CA LEU A 23 10.16 5.41 -11.49
C LEU A 23 9.45 6.13 -10.34
N ILE A 24 10.13 6.33 -9.22
CA ILE A 24 9.56 7.06 -8.08
C ILE A 24 9.42 8.54 -8.40
N GLY A 25 10.41 9.15 -9.05
CA GLY A 25 10.33 10.54 -9.50
C GLY A 25 9.17 10.78 -10.46
N LEU A 26 8.96 9.89 -11.43
CA LEU A 26 7.82 9.96 -12.35
C LEU A 26 6.47 9.84 -11.59
N ARG A 27 6.38 8.92 -10.62
CA ARG A 27 5.18 8.76 -9.78
C ARG A 27 4.88 10.03 -8.97
N ILE A 28 5.92 10.63 -8.36
CA ILE A 28 5.80 11.88 -7.63
C ILE A 28 5.36 13.02 -8.55
N ILE A 29 5.94 13.13 -9.75
CA ILE A 29 5.57 14.18 -10.71
C ILE A 29 4.11 14.04 -11.13
N ILE A 30 3.64 12.84 -11.47
CA ILE A 30 2.24 12.59 -11.85
C ILE A 30 1.31 12.94 -10.69
N ASP A 31 1.62 12.48 -9.48
CA ASP A 31 0.82 12.76 -8.28
C ASP A 31 0.74 14.25 -7.98
N LEU A 32 1.87 14.96 -8.10
CA LEU A 32 1.94 16.40 -7.91
C LEU A 32 1.06 17.15 -8.92
N PHE A 33 1.07 16.76 -10.20
CA PHE A 33 0.22 17.40 -11.21
C PHE A 33 -1.28 17.18 -10.97
N VAL A 34 -1.66 16.00 -10.47
CA VAL A 34 -3.06 15.66 -10.17
C VAL A 34 -3.58 16.45 -8.95
N HIS A 35 -2.74 16.67 -7.94
CA HIS A 35 -3.14 17.30 -6.66
C HIS A 35 -2.54 18.71 -6.47
N LEU A 36 -2.16 19.37 -7.57
CA LEU A 36 -1.56 20.70 -7.50
C LEU A 36 -2.50 21.73 -6.88
N ASP A 37 -3.80 21.64 -7.16
CA ASP A 37 -4.82 22.54 -6.64
C ASP A 37 -4.95 22.43 -5.13
N GLU A 38 -4.91 21.22 -4.56
CA GLU A 38 -4.94 20.96 -3.11
C GLU A 38 -3.77 21.62 -2.38
N PHE A 39 -2.58 21.59 -2.98
CA PHE A 39 -1.40 22.26 -2.42
C PHE A 39 -1.48 23.79 -2.56
N SER A 40 -2.16 24.31 -3.58
CA SER A 40 -2.28 25.75 -3.81
C SER A 40 -3.25 26.43 -2.83
N GLU A 41 -4.31 25.77 -2.40
CA GLU A 41 -5.23 26.27 -1.37
C GLU A 41 -4.53 26.54 -0.03
N ASN A 42 -3.50 25.77 0.28
CA ASN A 42 -2.68 25.96 1.47
C ASN A 42 -1.72 27.17 1.38
N THR A 43 -1.58 27.79 0.20
CA THR A 43 -0.70 28.98 0.00
C THR A 43 -1.26 30.24 0.70
N ASP A 44 -2.56 30.33 0.90
CA ASP A 44 -3.19 31.43 1.64
C ASP A 44 -2.87 31.39 3.14
N ILE A 45 -2.46 30.25 3.66
CA ILE A 45 -2.16 30.01 5.08
C ILE A 45 -0.64 29.97 5.35
N LEU A 46 0.15 29.51 4.38
CA LEU A 46 1.59 29.32 4.50
C LEU A 46 2.36 30.17 3.48
N SER A 47 3.53 30.66 3.86
CA SER A 47 4.43 31.29 2.88
C SER A 47 4.87 30.28 1.80
N THR A 48 5.23 30.74 0.61
CA THR A 48 5.67 29.88 -0.52
C THR A 48 6.78 28.89 -0.12
N THR A 49 7.70 29.32 0.75
CA THR A 49 8.76 28.45 1.30
C THR A 49 8.21 27.38 2.26
N GLY A 50 7.13 27.69 2.97
CA GLY A 50 6.43 26.76 3.86
C GLY A 50 5.75 25.65 3.08
N VAL A 51 5.05 26.02 2.00
CA VAL A 51 4.39 25.05 1.09
C VAL A 51 5.41 24.11 0.46
N LEU A 52 6.52 24.63 -0.07
CA LEU A 52 7.57 23.81 -0.66
C LEU A 52 8.19 22.83 0.36
N LYS A 53 8.42 23.26 1.59
CA LYS A 53 8.91 22.38 2.66
C LYS A 53 7.90 21.29 3.02
N TYR A 54 6.60 21.64 3.05
CA TYR A 54 5.53 20.69 3.28
C TYR A 54 5.45 19.63 2.18
N MET A 55 5.45 20.05 0.90
CA MET A 55 5.46 19.16 -0.27
C MET A 55 6.63 18.20 -0.23
N LEU A 56 7.85 18.71 0.03
CA LEU A 56 9.04 17.88 0.11
C LEU A 56 8.95 16.86 1.25
N SER A 57 8.45 17.27 2.41
CA SER A 57 8.24 16.39 3.56
C SER A 57 7.19 15.32 3.27
N PHE A 58 6.09 15.70 2.63
CA PHE A 58 5.02 14.80 2.23
C PHE A 58 5.52 13.72 1.26
N TYR A 59 6.18 14.11 0.16
CA TYR A 59 6.69 13.16 -0.81
C TYR A 59 7.87 12.32 -0.27
N ALA A 60 8.69 12.86 0.62
CA ALA A 60 9.73 12.08 1.29
C ALA A 60 9.16 10.95 2.14
N LEU A 61 8.03 11.17 2.82
CA LEU A 61 7.33 10.14 3.58
C LEU A 61 6.66 9.13 2.65
N ASN A 62 5.93 9.59 1.62
CA ASN A 62 5.25 8.73 0.66
C ASN A 62 6.20 7.91 -0.22
N CYS A 63 7.47 8.32 -0.33
CA CYS A 63 8.50 7.58 -1.05
C CYS A 63 8.64 6.12 -0.56
N THR A 64 8.42 5.84 0.73
CA THR A 64 8.43 4.48 1.28
C THR A 64 7.29 3.63 0.72
N LEU A 65 6.10 4.19 0.56
CA LEU A 65 4.95 3.51 -0.04
C LEU A 65 5.17 3.26 -1.53
N TYR A 66 5.66 4.27 -2.26
CA TYR A 66 5.98 4.12 -3.69
C TYR A 66 7.10 3.11 -3.91
N PHE A 67 8.11 3.07 -3.04
CA PHE A 67 9.16 2.06 -3.11
C PHE A 67 8.57 0.66 -2.97
N ARG A 68 7.66 0.43 -2.04
CA ARG A 68 6.97 -0.84 -1.89
C ARG A 68 6.21 -1.25 -3.16
N GLU A 69 5.48 -0.32 -3.78
CA GLU A 69 4.69 -0.61 -4.97
C GLU A 69 5.55 -0.96 -6.20
N PHE A 70 6.66 -0.26 -6.39
CA PHE A 70 7.49 -0.38 -7.58
C PHE A 70 8.73 -1.27 -7.41
N ALA A 71 8.99 -1.84 -6.21
CA ALA A 71 10.22 -2.58 -5.93
C ALA A 71 10.52 -3.70 -6.94
N GLY A 72 9.52 -4.47 -7.35
CA GLY A 72 9.66 -5.51 -8.36
C GLY A 72 10.05 -4.95 -9.73
N MET A 73 9.39 -3.89 -10.18
CA MET A 73 9.69 -3.22 -11.45
C MET A 73 11.09 -2.60 -11.43
N ILE A 74 11.45 -1.90 -10.35
CA ILE A 74 12.79 -1.30 -10.17
C ILE A 74 13.87 -2.37 -10.33
N THR A 75 13.68 -3.54 -9.72
CA THR A 75 14.63 -4.64 -9.75
C THR A 75 14.81 -5.19 -11.16
N VAL A 76 13.72 -5.36 -11.93
CA VAL A 76 13.78 -5.84 -13.31
C VAL A 76 14.38 -4.79 -14.25
N VAL A 77 14.01 -3.52 -14.11
CA VAL A 77 14.60 -2.41 -14.88
C VAL A 77 16.11 -2.33 -14.62
N ALA A 78 16.53 -2.47 -13.37
CA ALA A 78 17.95 -2.48 -12.99
C ALA A 78 18.73 -3.63 -13.65
N ALA A 79 18.14 -4.83 -13.67
CA ALA A 79 18.72 -5.99 -14.32
C ALA A 79 18.81 -5.77 -15.85
N SER A 80 17.73 -5.26 -16.46
CA SER A 80 17.69 -4.93 -17.89
C SER A 80 18.75 -3.92 -18.28
N PHE A 81 18.92 -2.86 -17.46
CA PHE A 81 19.95 -1.84 -17.66
C PHE A 81 21.37 -2.46 -17.58
N SER A 82 21.61 -3.28 -16.56
CA SER A 82 22.92 -3.93 -16.36
C SER A 82 23.28 -4.82 -17.53
N PHE A 83 22.36 -5.71 -17.95
CA PHE A 83 22.62 -6.62 -19.08
C PHE A 83 22.70 -5.87 -20.42
N SER A 84 21.83 -4.89 -20.66
CA SER A 84 21.88 -4.08 -21.89
C SER A 84 23.22 -3.40 -22.04
N ARG A 85 23.77 -2.84 -20.98
CA ARG A 85 25.11 -2.24 -20.99
C ARG A 85 26.20 -3.25 -21.30
N MET A 86 26.19 -4.42 -20.62
CA MET A 86 27.19 -5.49 -20.84
C MET A 86 27.12 -6.08 -22.27
N VAL A 87 25.92 -6.19 -22.83
CA VAL A 87 25.73 -6.67 -24.20
C VAL A 87 26.21 -5.63 -25.22
N HIS A 88 25.86 -4.34 -25.00
CA HIS A 88 26.25 -3.25 -25.92
C HIS A 88 27.78 -3.06 -25.99
N SER A 89 28.49 -3.24 -24.86
CA SER A 89 29.96 -3.19 -24.80
C SER A 89 30.63 -4.51 -25.17
N ASN A 90 29.88 -5.54 -25.64
CA ASN A 90 30.37 -6.89 -25.97
C ASN A 90 31.04 -7.63 -24.80
N GLU A 91 30.90 -7.10 -23.56
CA GLU A 91 31.49 -7.69 -22.35
C GLU A 91 30.88 -9.05 -22.02
N LEU A 92 29.56 -9.20 -22.19
CA LEU A 92 28.85 -10.45 -21.93
C LEU A 92 29.39 -11.56 -22.86
N VAL A 93 29.59 -11.24 -24.14
CA VAL A 93 30.13 -12.18 -25.14
C VAL A 93 31.58 -12.57 -24.79
N ALA A 94 32.40 -11.61 -24.38
CA ALA A 94 33.78 -11.88 -23.96
C ALA A 94 33.84 -12.77 -22.72
N VAL A 95 32.97 -12.55 -21.73
CA VAL A 95 32.89 -13.37 -20.52
C VAL A 95 32.43 -14.79 -20.85
N MET A 96 31.45 -14.96 -21.74
CA MET A 96 31.03 -16.29 -22.22
C MET A 96 32.11 -16.99 -23.00
N ALA A 97 32.83 -16.29 -23.87
CA ALA A 97 33.96 -16.85 -24.65
C ALA A 97 35.10 -17.32 -23.74
N SER A 98 35.24 -16.75 -22.53
CA SER A 98 36.23 -17.21 -21.54
C SER A 98 35.77 -18.45 -20.73
N GLY A 99 34.65 -19.09 -21.09
CA GLY A 99 34.14 -20.31 -20.45
C GLY A 99 33.44 -20.07 -19.08
N VAL A 100 33.09 -18.82 -18.78
CA VAL A 100 32.32 -18.52 -17.56
C VAL A 100 30.84 -18.82 -17.79
N SER A 101 30.23 -19.64 -16.89
CA SER A 101 28.80 -19.97 -17.02
C SER A 101 27.91 -18.77 -16.79
N LEU A 102 26.78 -18.68 -17.50
CA LEU A 102 25.78 -17.64 -17.37
C LEU A 102 25.20 -17.57 -15.94
N LYS A 103 24.98 -18.71 -15.31
CA LYS A 103 24.52 -18.82 -13.92
C LYS A 103 25.41 -18.05 -12.94
N ARG A 104 26.72 -18.02 -13.22
CA ARG A 104 27.67 -17.26 -12.40
C ARG A 104 27.55 -15.75 -12.58
N ILE A 105 27.17 -15.28 -13.79
CA ILE A 105 26.95 -13.85 -14.05
C ILE A 105 25.67 -13.39 -13.37
N ILE A 106 24.64 -14.24 -13.36
CA ILE A 106 23.33 -13.94 -12.75
C ILE A 106 23.42 -13.95 -11.21
N GLY A 107 24.26 -14.80 -10.62
CA GLY A 107 24.38 -15.00 -9.19
C GLY A 107 24.48 -13.71 -8.36
N PRO A 108 25.39 -12.78 -8.67
CA PRO A 108 25.50 -11.50 -7.97
C PRO A 108 24.24 -10.63 -8.04
N ILE A 109 23.50 -10.65 -9.16
CA ILE A 109 22.24 -9.91 -9.34
C ILE A 109 21.17 -10.49 -8.45
N VAL A 110 20.99 -11.81 -8.45
CA VAL A 110 20.01 -12.49 -7.58
C VAL A 110 20.31 -12.26 -6.10
N LEU A 111 21.58 -12.33 -5.71
CA LEU A 111 21.99 -12.08 -4.32
C LEU A 111 21.66 -10.65 -3.90
N LEU A 112 21.97 -9.65 -4.74
CA LEU A 112 21.65 -8.26 -4.45
C LEU A 112 20.15 -8.02 -4.44
N ALA A 113 19.40 -8.60 -5.37
CA ALA A 113 17.94 -8.51 -5.39
C ALA A 113 17.33 -9.11 -4.11
N LEU A 114 17.86 -10.21 -3.61
CA LEU A 114 17.46 -10.80 -2.33
C LEU A 114 17.72 -9.84 -1.16
N LEU A 115 18.90 -9.22 -1.12
CA LEU A 115 19.22 -8.21 -0.09
C LEU A 115 18.30 -6.99 -0.17
N LEU A 116 18.05 -6.47 -1.37
CA LEU A 116 17.13 -5.34 -1.57
C LEU A 116 15.68 -5.69 -1.23
N THR A 117 15.24 -6.91 -1.52
CA THR A 117 13.95 -7.43 -1.05
C THR A 117 13.90 -7.53 0.47
N GLY A 118 15.03 -7.89 1.11
CA GLY A 118 15.17 -7.82 2.57
C GLY A 118 14.99 -6.39 3.11
N VAL A 119 15.58 -5.39 2.44
CA VAL A 119 15.35 -3.97 2.79
C VAL A 119 13.89 -3.59 2.64
N LEU A 120 13.21 -4.04 1.57
CA LEU A 120 11.78 -3.83 1.38
C LEU A 120 10.95 -4.43 2.53
N VAL A 121 11.27 -5.63 2.98
CA VAL A 121 10.57 -6.27 4.11
C VAL A 121 10.80 -5.48 5.40
N ILE A 122 12.01 -4.99 5.64
CA ILE A 122 12.32 -4.13 6.79
C ILE A 122 11.53 -2.84 6.72
N ASP A 123 11.46 -2.21 5.57
CA ASP A 123 10.65 -0.99 5.34
C ASP A 123 9.17 -1.25 5.66
N GLN A 124 8.59 -2.33 5.15
CA GLN A 124 7.21 -2.73 5.39
C GLN A 124 6.89 -3.04 6.86
N GLU A 125 7.83 -3.64 7.60
CA GLU A 125 7.57 -4.09 8.98
C GLU A 125 7.90 -3.04 10.04
N PHE A 126 8.87 -2.19 9.78
CA PHE A 126 9.39 -1.26 10.80
C PHE A 126 9.23 0.20 10.42
N VAL A 127 9.47 0.58 9.16
CA VAL A 127 9.47 1.99 8.75
C VAL A 127 8.03 2.46 8.51
N ILE A 128 7.29 1.82 7.63
CA ILE A 128 5.91 2.19 7.28
C ILE A 128 5.00 2.23 8.52
N PRO A 129 4.97 1.23 9.43
CA PRO A 129 4.09 1.28 10.59
C PRO A 129 4.44 2.39 11.60
N LYS A 130 5.74 2.77 11.70
CA LYS A 130 6.16 3.90 12.54
C LYS A 130 5.77 5.25 11.94
N LEU A 131 5.73 5.34 10.62
CA LEU A 131 5.34 6.54 9.90
C LEU A 131 3.84 6.60 9.60
N ALA A 132 3.08 5.56 9.95
CA ALA A 132 1.67 5.43 9.63
C ALA A 132 0.85 6.65 10.03
N ASP A 133 1.09 7.22 11.22
CA ASP A 133 0.40 8.43 11.71
C ASP A 133 0.61 9.66 10.81
N LYS A 134 1.76 9.72 10.12
CA LYS A 134 2.08 10.79 9.19
C LYS A 134 1.63 10.47 7.77
N LEU A 135 1.58 9.19 7.41
CA LEU A 135 1.18 8.69 6.08
C LEU A 135 -0.34 8.65 5.88
N VAL A 136 -1.12 8.61 6.97
CA VAL A 136 -2.59 8.69 6.93
C VAL A 136 -3.07 10.12 6.63
N ARG A 137 -2.20 11.13 6.77
CA ARG A 137 -2.56 12.52 6.51
C ARG A 137 -2.85 12.74 5.03
N SER A 138 -3.93 13.46 4.77
CA SER A 138 -4.31 13.90 3.42
C SER A 138 -3.48 15.12 2.98
N HIS A 139 -3.50 15.43 1.69
CA HIS A 139 -2.89 16.65 1.12
C HIS A 139 -3.47 17.94 1.71
N ASP A 140 -4.73 17.89 2.21
CA ASP A 140 -5.47 19.01 2.78
C ASP A 140 -5.17 19.26 4.27
N ASP A 141 -4.38 18.39 4.92
CA ASP A 141 -4.14 18.49 6.36
C ASP A 141 -3.14 19.61 6.70
N ILE A 142 -3.52 20.51 7.61
CA ILE A 142 -2.68 21.63 8.04
C ILE A 142 -1.47 21.13 8.84
N PRO A 143 -0.24 21.50 8.47
CA PRO A 143 0.97 21.10 9.20
C PRO A 143 0.93 21.56 10.65
N GLY A 144 1.17 20.62 11.59
CA GLY A 144 1.33 20.93 13.02
C GLY A 144 0.11 20.69 13.89
N GLN A 145 -1.04 20.29 13.36
CA GLN A 145 -2.19 19.86 14.16
C GLN A 145 -2.29 18.33 14.12
N GLU A 146 -2.31 17.69 15.31
CA GLU A 146 -2.62 16.25 15.43
C GLU A 146 -4.14 16.06 15.29
N SER A 147 -4.67 16.31 14.10
CA SER A 147 -6.08 16.14 13.79
C SER A 147 -6.24 15.14 12.63
N TYR A 148 -7.26 14.32 12.73
CA TYR A 148 -7.62 13.34 11.71
C TYR A 148 -8.94 13.73 11.05
N ASN A 149 -9.02 13.62 9.74
CA ASN A 149 -10.29 13.68 9.02
C ASN A 149 -10.96 12.30 9.08
N ILE A 150 -12.17 12.24 9.61
CA ILE A 150 -12.93 11.00 9.75
C ILE A 150 -13.97 10.94 8.64
N LYS A 151 -13.80 9.98 7.73
CA LYS A 151 -14.75 9.68 6.65
C LYS A 151 -15.50 8.39 6.98
N PHE A 152 -16.74 8.50 7.52
CA PHE A 152 -17.68 7.38 7.70
C PHE A 152 -17.17 6.16 8.49
N ILE A 153 -16.62 6.37 9.68
CA ILE A 153 -16.30 5.26 10.60
C ILE A 153 -17.60 4.68 11.18
N SER A 154 -17.75 3.36 11.08
CA SER A 154 -18.89 2.65 11.68
C SER A 154 -18.63 2.42 13.17
N ASP A 155 -19.60 2.76 14.02
CA ASP A 155 -19.63 2.32 15.40
C ASP A 155 -20.24 0.91 15.56
N GLY A 156 -20.21 0.33 16.77
CA GLY A 156 -20.77 -1.00 17.05
C GLY A 156 -22.28 -1.10 16.86
N ASN A 157 -22.98 0.03 16.91
CA ASN A 157 -24.42 0.12 16.65
C ASN A 157 -24.74 0.16 15.17
N GLY A 158 -23.73 0.23 14.30
CA GLY A 158 -23.87 0.30 12.87
C GLY A 158 -24.08 1.69 12.30
N SER A 159 -24.09 2.74 13.13
CA SER A 159 -24.14 4.12 12.66
C SER A 159 -22.80 4.54 12.07
N LEU A 160 -22.82 5.55 11.19
CA LEU A 160 -21.63 6.10 10.54
C LEU A 160 -21.31 7.47 11.11
N ILE A 161 -20.09 7.64 11.58
CA ILE A 161 -19.58 8.91 12.10
C ILE A 161 -18.64 9.53 11.09
N CYS A 162 -18.89 10.78 10.75
CA CYS A 162 -18.07 11.62 9.86
C CYS A 162 -17.70 12.89 10.65
N SER A 163 -16.46 13.35 10.53
CA SER A 163 -16.01 14.62 11.13
C SER A 163 -14.83 15.16 10.33
N GLY A 164 -14.91 16.43 9.96
CA GLY A 164 -13.81 17.07 9.24
C GLY A 164 -12.52 17.19 10.07
N ARG A 165 -12.64 17.13 11.41
CA ARG A 165 -11.48 17.23 12.30
C ARG A 165 -11.74 16.49 13.60
N PHE A 166 -10.87 15.55 13.93
CA PHE A 166 -10.80 14.86 15.20
C PHE A 166 -9.50 15.19 15.93
N ASP A 167 -9.60 15.74 17.12
CA ASP A 167 -8.46 16.01 18.00
C ASP A 167 -8.30 14.87 18.99
N VAL A 168 -7.20 14.13 18.88
CA VAL A 168 -6.92 12.97 19.73
C VAL A 168 -6.65 13.38 21.17
N ALA A 169 -5.90 14.48 21.39
CA ALA A 169 -5.50 14.94 22.69
C ALA A 169 -6.71 15.45 23.50
N ALA A 170 -7.61 16.18 22.84
CA ALA A 170 -8.84 16.70 23.43
C ALA A 170 -9.99 15.69 23.39
N SER A 171 -9.83 14.52 22.71
CA SER A 171 -10.89 13.54 22.48
C SER A 171 -12.17 14.19 21.94
N THR A 172 -12.03 15.12 20.98
CA THR A 172 -13.11 15.99 20.49
C THR A 172 -13.25 15.88 18.98
N LEU A 173 -14.47 15.67 18.50
CA LEU A 173 -14.88 15.77 17.10
C LEU A 173 -15.39 17.19 16.81
N TYR A 174 -14.96 17.79 15.71
CA TYR A 174 -15.42 19.08 15.25
C TYR A 174 -16.35 18.90 14.04
N ASN A 175 -17.50 19.55 14.08
CA ASN A 175 -18.56 19.44 13.08
C ASN A 175 -18.89 17.97 12.74
N PRO A 176 -19.16 17.11 13.76
CA PRO A 176 -19.49 15.74 13.48
C PRO A 176 -20.87 15.62 12.84
N THR A 177 -20.97 14.74 11.84
CA THR A 177 -22.22 14.25 11.28
C THR A 177 -22.32 12.75 11.58
N ILE A 178 -23.37 12.33 12.26
CA ILE A 178 -23.62 10.92 12.62
C ILE A 178 -24.86 10.46 11.87
N ILE A 179 -24.70 9.47 11.00
CA ILE A 179 -25.80 8.84 10.27
C ILE A 179 -26.23 7.61 11.05
N THR A 180 -27.40 7.69 11.68
CA THR A 180 -27.99 6.58 12.42
C THR A 180 -28.63 5.59 11.46
N ARG A 181 -28.36 4.30 11.65
CA ARG A 181 -28.88 3.22 10.81
C ARG A 181 -29.40 2.07 11.67
N ARG A 182 -30.39 1.36 11.15
CA ARG A 182 -30.91 0.12 11.71
C ARG A 182 -30.80 -0.99 10.68
N LYS A 183 -30.46 -2.19 11.09
CA LYS A 183 -30.51 -3.35 10.24
C LYS A 183 -31.97 -3.79 10.07
N ALA A 184 -32.45 -3.92 8.82
CA ALA A 184 -33.78 -4.43 8.54
C ALA A 184 -33.89 -5.89 9.01
N GLU A 185 -35.04 -6.28 9.60
CA GLU A 185 -35.20 -7.57 10.28
C GLU A 185 -35.05 -8.78 9.35
N ASP A 186 -35.41 -8.64 8.06
CA ASP A 186 -35.42 -9.74 7.08
C ASP A 186 -34.32 -9.63 6.01
N SER A 187 -33.43 -8.66 6.08
CA SER A 187 -32.38 -8.46 5.08
C SER A 187 -31.06 -8.00 5.66
N ASN A 188 -29.97 -8.23 4.94
CA ASN A 188 -28.65 -7.68 5.30
C ASN A 188 -28.48 -6.20 4.91
N ILE A 189 -29.59 -5.50 4.67
CA ILE A 189 -29.62 -4.10 4.24
C ILE A 189 -29.70 -3.20 5.46
N TRP A 190 -28.90 -2.15 5.46
CA TRP A 190 -28.93 -1.09 6.47
C TRP A 190 -29.83 0.04 6.01
N GLU A 191 -30.86 0.34 6.79
CA GLU A 191 -31.76 1.47 6.56
C GLU A 191 -31.32 2.66 7.40
N VAL A 192 -31.27 3.85 6.78
CA VAL A 192 -30.95 5.09 7.46
C VAL A 192 -32.17 5.55 8.23
N THR A 193 -32.03 5.71 9.54
CA THR A 193 -33.12 6.14 10.44
C THR A 193 -33.08 7.62 10.74
N GLY A 194 -31.90 8.23 10.69
CA GLY A 194 -31.76 9.66 10.98
C GLY A 194 -30.34 10.17 10.79
N ARG A 195 -30.17 11.45 11.04
CA ARG A 195 -28.90 12.17 11.01
C ARG A 195 -28.79 13.07 12.23
N ILE A 196 -27.63 13.05 12.87
CA ILE A 196 -27.26 13.96 13.95
C ILE A 196 -26.15 14.85 13.44
N ASP A 197 -26.32 16.16 13.50
CA ASP A 197 -25.28 17.15 13.27
C ASP A 197 -25.00 17.90 14.55
N ALA A 198 -23.76 18.19 14.87
CA ALA A 198 -23.36 18.98 16.02
C ALA A 198 -22.16 19.87 15.69
N GLU A 199 -21.97 20.94 16.46
CA GLU A 199 -20.78 21.80 16.32
C GLU A 199 -19.54 21.10 16.87
N LYS A 200 -19.70 20.41 18.02
CA LYS A 200 -18.64 19.62 18.65
C LYS A 200 -19.23 18.39 19.32
N ALA A 201 -18.45 17.30 19.38
CA ALA A 201 -18.76 16.16 20.22
C ALA A 201 -17.54 15.81 21.08
N VAL A 202 -17.72 15.80 22.38
CA VAL A 202 -16.67 15.50 23.37
C VAL A 202 -16.96 14.14 23.98
N TYR A 203 -15.93 13.28 24.04
CA TYR A 203 -16.13 11.93 24.56
C TYR A 203 -16.28 11.90 26.06
N ASN A 204 -17.38 11.31 26.53
CA ASN A 204 -17.68 11.12 27.94
C ASN A 204 -17.36 9.68 28.34
N THR A 205 -16.28 9.51 29.12
CA THR A 205 -15.81 8.19 29.56
C THR A 205 -16.75 7.51 30.55
N LYS A 206 -17.56 8.28 31.31
CA LYS A 206 -18.47 7.74 32.31
C LYS A 206 -19.70 7.10 31.69
N ASP A 207 -20.28 7.80 30.69
CA ASP A 207 -21.52 7.38 30.06
C ASP A 207 -21.28 6.60 28.76
N LYS A 208 -20.00 6.39 28.38
CA LYS A 208 -19.57 5.68 27.12
C LYS A 208 -20.31 6.21 25.91
N GLY A 209 -20.07 7.48 25.58
CA GLY A 209 -20.72 8.16 24.47
C GLY A 209 -20.12 9.53 24.22
N TRP A 210 -20.77 10.27 23.35
CA TRP A 210 -20.34 11.59 22.93
C TRP A 210 -21.33 12.64 23.40
N ASP A 211 -20.87 13.59 24.21
CA ASP A 211 -21.64 14.79 24.61
C ASP A 211 -21.62 15.77 23.44
N LEU A 212 -22.80 16.11 22.93
CA LEU A 212 -22.99 16.93 21.74
C LEU A 212 -23.23 18.39 22.14
N ILE A 213 -22.42 19.29 21.58
CA ILE A 213 -22.62 20.74 21.73
C ILE A 213 -23.38 21.24 20.49
N ASN A 214 -24.51 21.86 20.69
CA ASN A 214 -25.44 22.29 19.63
C ASN A 214 -25.86 21.13 18.70
N GLY A 215 -26.10 19.93 19.30
CA GLY A 215 -26.53 18.75 18.56
C GLY A 215 -27.98 18.84 18.09
N LEU A 216 -28.22 18.49 16.84
CA LEU A 216 -29.53 18.44 16.21
C LEU A 216 -29.75 17.04 15.57
N PHE A 217 -30.80 16.36 15.98
CA PHE A 217 -31.21 15.08 15.39
C PHE A 217 -32.36 15.29 14.40
N LEU A 218 -32.19 14.84 13.19
CA LEU A 218 -33.18 14.79 12.13
C LEU A 218 -33.58 13.35 11.85
N GLU A 219 -34.81 12.98 12.18
CA GLU A 219 -35.37 11.66 11.89
C GLU A 219 -35.91 11.61 10.47
N ILE A 220 -35.55 10.58 9.70
CA ILE A 220 -36.03 10.40 8.32
C ILE A 220 -37.46 9.88 8.35
N GLY A 221 -38.34 10.54 7.60
CA GLY A 221 -39.78 10.19 7.51
C GLY A 221 -40.64 10.80 8.60
N SER A 222 -40.09 11.55 9.56
CA SER A 222 -40.85 12.28 10.59
C SER A 222 -41.21 13.68 10.13
N ALA A 223 -42.47 14.07 10.31
CA ALA A 223 -42.92 15.44 10.08
C ALA A 223 -42.40 16.41 11.17
N LYS A 224 -41.77 15.91 12.23
CA LYS A 224 -41.15 16.70 13.28
C LYS A 224 -39.80 17.21 12.76
N GLY A 225 -39.60 18.51 12.78
CA GLY A 225 -38.32 19.14 12.41
C GLY A 225 -37.14 18.65 13.27
N ALA A 226 -35.95 19.21 13.05
CA ALA A 226 -34.75 18.87 13.80
C ALA A 226 -34.98 19.05 15.30
N GLN A 227 -34.65 18.02 16.10
CA GLN A 227 -34.79 17.99 17.56
C GLN A 227 -33.42 18.18 18.22
N PRO A 228 -33.31 19.00 19.27
CA PRO A 228 -32.06 19.15 20.02
C PRO A 228 -31.68 17.83 20.70
N THR A 229 -30.43 17.42 20.58
CA THR A 229 -29.88 16.20 21.15
C THR A 229 -28.53 16.54 21.80
N ALA A 230 -28.41 16.26 23.12
CA ALA A 230 -27.22 16.60 23.88
C ALA A 230 -26.23 15.44 24.02
N PHE A 231 -26.66 14.19 23.74
CA PHE A 231 -25.83 13.00 23.92
C PHE A 231 -26.06 11.96 22.85
N TYR A 232 -24.98 11.31 22.43
CA TYR A 232 -25.02 10.16 21.52
C TYR A 232 -24.27 8.98 22.14
N ALA A 233 -24.99 7.90 22.45
CA ALA A 233 -24.41 6.67 22.98
C ALA A 233 -23.68 5.91 21.88
N SER A 234 -22.38 5.68 22.03
CA SER A 234 -21.55 4.96 21.07
C SER A 234 -20.43 4.22 21.79
N ASP A 235 -20.14 3.01 21.37
CA ASP A 235 -18.99 2.22 21.82
C ASP A 235 -17.68 2.66 21.18
N LEU A 236 -17.70 3.60 20.23
CA LEU A 236 -16.53 4.15 19.58
C LEU A 236 -15.74 5.04 20.53
N ASN A 237 -14.67 4.47 21.10
CA ASN A 237 -13.75 5.18 21.99
C ASN A 237 -12.75 6.01 21.15
N PRO A 238 -12.39 7.24 21.57
CA PRO A 238 -11.37 8.08 20.94
C PRO A 238 -10.05 7.37 20.64
N GLY A 239 -9.59 6.46 21.51
CA GLY A 239 -8.39 5.66 21.29
C GLY A 239 -8.50 4.64 20.16
N TYR A 240 -9.72 4.25 19.76
CA TYR A 240 -9.95 3.33 18.63
C TYR A 240 -10.01 4.03 17.28
N ILE A 241 -10.36 5.32 17.24
CA ILE A 241 -10.48 6.08 15.99
C ILE A 241 -9.18 6.08 15.20
N PRO A 242 -7.99 6.41 15.78
CA PRO A 242 -6.73 6.33 15.05
C PRO A 242 -6.39 4.91 14.58
N ILE A 243 -6.76 3.88 15.36
CA ILE A 243 -6.53 2.49 14.99
C ILE A 243 -7.43 2.08 13.81
N MET A 244 -8.69 2.52 13.80
CA MET A 244 -9.62 2.27 12.69
C MET A 244 -9.24 3.03 11.43
N LEU A 245 -8.79 4.28 11.55
CA LEU A 245 -8.26 5.04 10.41
C LEU A 245 -7.01 4.37 9.82
N LYS A 246 -6.11 3.87 10.68
CA LYS A 246 -4.97 3.04 10.25
C LYS A 246 -5.42 1.71 9.64
N ALA A 247 -6.49 1.10 10.17
CA ALA A 247 -7.06 -0.13 9.64
C ALA A 247 -7.76 0.08 8.30
N GLU A 248 -8.29 1.26 8.00
CA GLU A 248 -8.76 1.65 6.68
C GLU A 248 -7.59 1.66 5.68
N HIS A 249 -6.41 2.12 6.12
CA HIS A 249 -5.15 1.99 5.38
C HIS A 249 -4.38 0.71 5.78
N LYS A 250 -4.97 -0.45 5.54
CA LYS A 250 -4.45 -1.78 5.92
C LYS A 250 -3.02 -2.04 5.44
N THR A 251 -2.61 -1.35 4.39
CA THR A 251 -1.25 -1.38 3.85
C THR A 251 -0.19 -0.80 4.78
N LEU A 252 -0.58 0.07 5.73
CA LEU A 252 0.33 0.72 6.68
C LEU A 252 0.60 -0.11 7.94
N LEU A 253 -0.17 -1.16 8.17
CA LEU A 253 -0.06 -1.99 9.37
C LEU A 253 1.08 -3.01 9.26
N SER A 254 1.80 -3.28 10.34
CA SER A 254 2.77 -4.38 10.41
C SER A 254 2.09 -5.74 10.44
N TRP A 255 2.85 -6.81 10.17
CA TRP A 255 2.38 -8.19 10.29
C TRP A 255 1.78 -8.51 11.67
N LYS A 256 2.41 -7.99 12.75
CA LYS A 256 1.91 -8.18 14.11
C LYS A 256 0.56 -7.50 14.32
N GLN A 257 0.43 -6.27 13.85
CA GLN A 257 -0.82 -5.50 13.93
C GLN A 257 -1.94 -6.16 13.10
N LEU A 258 -1.64 -6.55 11.85
CA LEU A 258 -2.58 -7.28 11.00
C LEU A 258 -3.03 -8.60 11.65
N SER A 259 -2.09 -9.35 12.24
CA SER A 259 -2.41 -10.63 12.91
C SER A 259 -3.27 -10.43 14.16
N ALA A 260 -3.08 -9.34 14.89
CA ALA A 260 -3.92 -8.98 16.04
C ALA A 260 -5.34 -8.61 15.62
N LEU A 261 -5.47 -7.81 14.54
CA LEU A 261 -6.78 -7.42 13.98
C LEU A 261 -7.54 -8.62 13.40
N VAL A 262 -6.85 -9.54 12.71
CA VAL A 262 -7.44 -10.78 12.23
C VAL A 262 -8.03 -11.60 13.38
N LYS A 263 -7.32 -11.75 14.51
CA LYS A 263 -7.85 -12.44 15.69
C LYS A 263 -9.07 -11.76 16.29
N GLN A 264 -9.13 -10.42 16.25
CA GLN A 264 -10.32 -9.68 16.73
C GLN A 264 -11.49 -9.81 15.74
N ALA A 265 -11.21 -9.87 14.45
CA ALA A 265 -12.20 -10.12 13.41
C ALA A 265 -12.82 -11.53 13.53
N ASP A 266 -12.01 -12.55 13.83
CA ASP A 266 -12.49 -13.92 14.09
C ASP A 266 -13.42 -14.00 15.32
N GLN A 267 -13.27 -13.05 16.28
CA GLN A 267 -14.17 -12.91 17.45
C GLN A 267 -15.45 -12.12 17.14
N GLY A 268 -15.71 -11.78 15.88
CA GLY A 268 -16.91 -11.06 15.44
C GLY A 268 -16.92 -9.57 15.73
N LYS A 269 -15.79 -9.00 16.22
CA LYS A 269 -15.69 -7.58 16.60
C LYS A 269 -15.43 -6.65 15.42
N ILE A 270 -14.98 -7.17 14.27
CA ILE A 270 -14.65 -6.38 13.07
C ILE A 270 -15.28 -7.04 11.85
N LYS A 271 -16.00 -6.26 11.03
CA LYS A 271 -16.73 -6.77 9.86
C LYS A 271 -15.84 -7.11 8.65
N ASP A 272 -14.67 -6.50 8.52
CA ASP A 272 -13.80 -6.61 7.32
C ASP A 272 -12.72 -7.69 7.45
N SER A 273 -13.04 -8.84 8.03
CA SER A 273 -12.10 -9.93 8.24
C SER A 273 -11.41 -10.39 6.94
N ARG A 274 -12.15 -10.45 5.82
CA ARG A 274 -11.65 -10.94 4.52
C ARG A 274 -10.50 -10.11 3.98
N GLU A 275 -10.64 -8.80 4.00
CA GLU A 275 -9.63 -7.90 3.49
C GLU A 275 -8.36 -7.90 4.38
N LEU A 276 -8.53 -8.02 5.72
CA LEU A 276 -7.42 -8.19 6.64
C LEU A 276 -6.65 -9.50 6.39
N TYR A 277 -7.35 -10.61 6.12
CA TYR A 277 -6.74 -11.87 5.73
C TYR A 277 -6.00 -11.76 4.40
N SER A 278 -6.62 -11.13 3.40
CA SER A 278 -6.00 -10.86 2.10
C SER A 278 -4.70 -10.09 2.25
N GLN A 279 -4.72 -8.95 2.93
CA GLN A 279 -3.54 -8.12 3.17
C GLN A 279 -2.44 -8.87 3.93
N LYS A 280 -2.81 -9.69 4.92
CA LYS A 280 -1.87 -10.53 5.65
C LYS A 280 -1.12 -11.50 4.73
N HIS A 281 -1.81 -12.17 3.81
CA HIS A 281 -1.18 -13.10 2.87
C HIS A 281 -0.33 -12.37 1.84
N PHE A 282 -0.84 -11.30 1.23
CA PHE A 282 -0.08 -10.53 0.24
C PHE A 282 1.18 -9.91 0.83
N ARG A 283 1.20 -9.58 2.12
CA ARG A 283 2.41 -9.05 2.78
C ARG A 283 3.60 -10.01 2.73
N VAL A 284 3.34 -11.32 2.70
CA VAL A 284 4.38 -12.35 2.56
C VAL A 284 4.67 -12.64 1.09
N THR A 285 3.61 -12.71 0.27
CA THR A 285 3.76 -13.14 -1.13
C THR A 285 4.32 -12.03 -2.03
N GLU A 286 4.06 -10.75 -1.76
CA GLU A 286 4.60 -9.62 -2.56
C GLU A 286 6.14 -9.63 -2.69
N PRO A 287 6.93 -9.72 -1.61
CA PRO A 287 8.38 -9.82 -1.72
C PRO A 287 8.85 -11.02 -2.53
N ILE A 288 8.13 -12.15 -2.41
CA ILE A 288 8.45 -13.37 -3.16
C ILE A 288 8.13 -13.18 -4.65
N ILE A 289 6.98 -12.58 -4.97
CA ILE A 289 6.58 -12.26 -6.35
C ILE A 289 7.60 -11.34 -7.01
N ASN A 290 8.13 -10.34 -6.31
CA ASN A 290 9.17 -9.45 -6.82
C ASN A 290 10.45 -10.21 -7.24
N LEU A 291 10.86 -11.21 -6.44
CA LEU A 291 11.98 -12.08 -6.80
C LEU A 291 11.63 -13.02 -7.96
N VAL A 292 10.43 -13.57 -8.00
CA VAL A 292 9.97 -14.41 -9.10
C VAL A 292 9.93 -13.62 -10.41
N MET A 293 9.45 -12.38 -10.41
CA MET A 293 9.49 -11.49 -11.58
C MET A 293 10.91 -11.34 -12.13
N LEU A 294 11.88 -11.10 -11.25
CA LEU A 294 13.28 -11.02 -11.65
C LEU A 294 13.77 -12.36 -12.24
N MET A 295 13.48 -13.47 -11.56
CA MET A 295 13.93 -14.80 -11.99
C MET A 295 13.38 -15.21 -13.38
N VAL A 296 12.15 -14.81 -13.71
CA VAL A 296 11.55 -15.00 -15.06
C VAL A 296 12.29 -14.16 -16.10
N CYS A 297 12.67 -12.92 -15.75
CA CYS A 297 13.27 -12.00 -16.71
C CYS A 297 14.74 -12.26 -16.98
N LEU A 298 15.50 -12.74 -15.99
CA LEU A 298 16.95 -12.91 -16.10
C LEU A 298 17.37 -13.79 -17.29
N PRO A 299 16.77 -14.97 -17.54
CA PRO A 299 17.11 -15.80 -18.70
C PRO A 299 16.89 -15.10 -20.03
N ILE A 300 15.78 -14.37 -20.14
CA ILE A 300 15.39 -13.65 -21.36
C ILE A 300 16.38 -12.50 -21.65
N LEU A 301 16.84 -11.80 -20.60
CA LEU A 301 17.78 -10.68 -20.70
C LEU A 301 19.21 -11.11 -21.05
N VAL A 302 19.56 -12.37 -20.83
CA VAL A 302 20.90 -12.88 -21.17
C VAL A 302 20.96 -13.24 -22.65
N CYS A 303 20.95 -12.24 -23.52
CA CYS A 303 21.05 -12.38 -24.94
C CYS A 303 22.51 -12.35 -25.43
N ARG A 304 22.88 -13.23 -26.40
CA ARG A 304 24.21 -13.24 -27.00
C ARG A 304 24.38 -12.15 -28.07
N ASP A 305 23.29 -11.79 -28.72
CA ASP A 305 23.31 -10.87 -29.86
C ASP A 305 22.79 -9.48 -29.45
N PRO A 306 23.57 -8.40 -29.66
CA PRO A 306 23.12 -7.04 -29.40
C PRO A 306 21.84 -6.65 -30.16
N LYS A 307 21.60 -7.21 -31.34
CA LYS A 307 20.36 -6.97 -32.11
C LYS A 307 19.13 -7.57 -31.44
N GLY A 308 19.28 -8.71 -30.74
CA GLY A 308 18.22 -9.36 -29.98
C GLY A 308 17.86 -8.66 -28.66
N MET A 309 18.73 -7.78 -28.15
CA MET A 309 18.57 -7.17 -26.84
C MET A 309 17.30 -6.33 -26.70
N LYS A 310 16.91 -5.58 -27.75
CA LYS A 310 15.67 -4.80 -27.75
C LYS A 310 14.44 -5.70 -27.58
N SER A 311 14.40 -6.80 -28.33
CA SER A 311 13.33 -7.79 -28.23
C SER A 311 13.32 -8.46 -26.83
N ALA A 312 14.48 -8.85 -26.32
CA ALA A 312 14.61 -9.44 -24.97
C ALA A 312 14.08 -8.52 -23.88
N VAL A 313 14.44 -7.25 -23.91
CA VAL A 313 13.93 -6.25 -22.96
C VAL A 313 12.41 -6.10 -23.10
N THR A 314 11.88 -5.98 -24.31
CA THR A 314 10.43 -5.86 -24.55
C THR A 314 9.66 -7.08 -24.02
N ILE A 315 10.16 -8.30 -24.29
CA ILE A 315 9.55 -9.55 -23.81
C ILE A 315 9.61 -9.61 -22.27
N SER A 316 10.75 -9.23 -21.67
CA SER A 316 10.89 -9.17 -20.21
C SER A 316 9.87 -8.22 -19.58
N PHE A 317 9.69 -7.03 -20.16
CA PHE A 317 8.67 -6.09 -19.66
C PHE A 317 7.25 -6.61 -19.86
N ALA A 318 6.95 -7.29 -20.96
CA ALA A 318 5.65 -7.92 -21.20
C ALA A 318 5.37 -9.03 -20.15
N MET A 319 6.37 -9.85 -19.82
CA MET A 319 6.25 -10.90 -18.81
C MET A 319 6.04 -10.32 -17.40
N VAL A 320 6.79 -9.27 -17.03
CA VAL A 320 6.61 -8.55 -15.75
C VAL A 320 5.24 -7.89 -15.68
N GLY A 321 4.82 -7.23 -16.78
CA GLY A 321 3.48 -6.65 -16.88
C GLY A 321 2.38 -7.70 -16.69
N GLY A 322 2.51 -8.87 -17.32
CA GLY A 322 1.61 -10.00 -17.15
C GLY A 322 1.55 -10.49 -15.69
N CYS A 323 2.72 -10.66 -15.06
CA CYS A 323 2.80 -11.04 -13.64
C CYS A 323 2.15 -9.99 -12.73
N PHE A 324 2.38 -8.69 -13.01
CA PHE A 324 1.78 -7.59 -12.27
C PHE A 324 0.26 -7.56 -12.41
N ILE A 325 -0.26 -7.73 -13.63
CA ILE A 325 -1.71 -7.78 -13.91
C ILE A 325 -2.36 -8.95 -13.17
N VAL A 326 -1.77 -10.15 -13.24
CA VAL A 326 -2.28 -11.33 -12.53
C VAL A 326 -2.30 -11.09 -11.03
N THR A 327 -1.22 -10.53 -10.47
CA THR A 327 -1.14 -10.19 -9.04
C THR A 327 -2.20 -9.17 -8.64
N PHE A 328 -2.41 -8.15 -9.47
CA PHE A 328 -3.42 -7.11 -9.26
C PHE A 328 -4.83 -7.69 -9.26
N ILE A 329 -5.17 -8.54 -10.25
CA ILE A 329 -6.46 -9.23 -10.33
C ILE A 329 -6.66 -10.10 -9.08
N CYS A 330 -5.65 -10.86 -8.66
CA CYS A 330 -5.72 -11.69 -7.46
C CYS A 330 -5.96 -10.85 -6.19
N LYS A 331 -5.34 -9.66 -6.09
CA LYS A 331 -5.58 -8.71 -4.99
C LYS A 331 -7.02 -8.20 -4.95
N MET A 332 -7.62 -7.96 -6.11
CA MET A 332 -9.02 -7.51 -6.19
C MET A 332 -10.00 -8.65 -5.85
N LEU A 333 -9.75 -9.86 -6.31
CA LEU A 333 -10.63 -11.01 -6.10
C LEU A 333 -10.56 -11.60 -4.69
N ALA A 334 -9.40 -11.52 -4.03
CA ALA A 334 -9.20 -12.13 -2.72
C ALA A 334 -10.19 -11.65 -1.63
N PRO A 335 -10.52 -10.35 -1.48
CA PRO A 335 -11.51 -9.89 -0.51
C PRO A 335 -12.94 -10.28 -0.84
N GLU A 336 -13.25 -10.55 -2.11
CA GLU A 336 -14.59 -10.92 -2.58
C GLU A 336 -14.88 -12.43 -2.43
N ALA A 337 -13.87 -13.24 -2.12
CA ALA A 337 -14.01 -14.68 -1.92
C ALA A 337 -15.01 -15.02 -0.81
N ASN A 338 -15.78 -16.12 -0.99
CA ASN A 338 -16.84 -16.52 -0.06
C ASN A 338 -16.32 -16.76 1.37
N ILE A 339 -17.06 -16.28 2.38
CA ILE A 339 -16.71 -16.35 3.81
C ILE A 339 -16.49 -17.79 4.29
N SER A 340 -17.15 -18.77 3.67
CA SER A 340 -17.06 -20.19 4.08
C SER A 340 -15.70 -20.83 3.82
N ASN A 341 -14.83 -20.22 3.00
CA ASN A 341 -13.55 -20.78 2.60
C ASN A 341 -12.41 -19.77 2.71
N PHE A 342 -11.89 -19.51 3.91
CA PHE A 342 -10.66 -18.74 4.12
C PHE A 342 -9.45 -19.26 3.31
N TYR A 343 -9.45 -20.55 2.96
CA TYR A 343 -8.44 -21.13 2.07
C TYR A 343 -8.42 -20.49 0.67
N GLN A 344 -9.57 -20.00 0.16
CA GLN A 344 -9.63 -19.31 -1.13
C GLN A 344 -8.87 -17.99 -1.13
N ILE A 345 -8.93 -17.23 -0.03
CA ILE A 345 -8.20 -15.97 0.10
C ILE A 345 -6.69 -16.22 0.04
N GLY A 346 -6.22 -17.23 0.77
CA GLY A 346 -4.82 -17.67 0.71
C GLY A 346 -4.45 -18.13 -0.70
N PHE A 347 -5.30 -18.91 -1.37
CA PHE A 347 -5.06 -19.40 -2.72
C PHE A 347 -4.83 -18.25 -3.72
N TYR A 348 -5.68 -17.22 -3.72
CA TYR A 348 -5.48 -16.05 -4.59
C TYR A 348 -4.15 -15.34 -4.33
N ALA A 349 -3.72 -15.24 -3.07
CA ALA A 349 -2.46 -14.60 -2.75
C ALA A 349 -1.22 -15.39 -3.22
N TRP A 350 -1.31 -16.73 -3.26
CA TRP A 350 -0.21 -17.61 -3.69
C TRP A 350 -0.27 -17.96 -5.18
N LEU A 351 -1.40 -17.75 -5.85
CA LEU A 351 -1.62 -18.10 -7.26
C LEU A 351 -0.58 -17.50 -8.21
N PRO A 352 -0.18 -16.22 -8.13
CA PRO A 352 0.86 -15.67 -9.00
C PRO A 352 2.20 -16.43 -8.85
N ILE A 353 2.56 -16.84 -7.65
CA ILE A 353 3.77 -17.61 -7.39
C ILE A 353 3.66 -18.99 -8.04
N PHE A 354 2.54 -19.68 -7.89
CA PHE A 354 2.31 -21.01 -8.48
C PHE A 354 2.36 -20.99 -10.00
N ILE A 355 1.96 -19.88 -10.65
CA ILE A 355 2.02 -19.74 -12.11
C ILE A 355 3.43 -19.39 -12.56
N PHE A 356 4.04 -18.35 -12.00
CA PHE A 356 5.28 -17.77 -12.56
C PHE A 356 6.55 -18.42 -12.03
N PHE A 357 6.54 -19.02 -10.84
CA PHE A 357 7.73 -19.69 -10.30
C PHE A 357 8.15 -20.93 -11.10
N PRO A 358 7.23 -21.84 -11.54
CA PRO A 358 7.61 -22.93 -12.45
C PRO A 358 8.16 -22.41 -13.77
N ILE A 359 7.59 -21.34 -14.34
CA ILE A 359 8.09 -20.71 -15.58
C ILE A 359 9.52 -20.22 -15.36
N ALA A 360 9.78 -19.53 -14.24
CA ALA A 360 11.12 -19.06 -13.88
C ALA A 360 12.13 -20.22 -13.80
N LEU A 361 11.74 -21.35 -13.20
CA LEU A 361 12.62 -22.52 -13.10
C LEU A 361 12.93 -23.15 -14.45
N ILE A 362 11.94 -23.31 -15.32
CA ILE A 362 12.10 -23.85 -16.67
C ILE A 362 13.03 -22.94 -17.50
N GLU A 363 12.83 -21.64 -17.46
CA GLU A 363 13.66 -20.65 -18.16
C GLU A 363 15.09 -20.63 -17.63
N LEU A 364 15.28 -20.71 -16.30
CA LEU A 364 16.61 -20.81 -15.69
C LEU A 364 17.34 -22.12 -16.03
N ASP A 365 16.62 -23.23 -16.19
CA ASP A 365 17.23 -24.51 -16.58
C ASP A 365 17.55 -24.54 -18.07
N SER A 366 16.76 -23.85 -18.91
CA SER A 366 16.98 -23.71 -20.35
C SER A 366 18.30 -22.99 -20.69
N MET A 367 18.83 -22.17 -19.75
CA MET A 367 20.13 -21.52 -19.87
C MET A 367 21.30 -22.54 -19.74
N LYS A 368 21.26 -23.63 -20.49
CA LYS A 368 22.40 -24.53 -20.57
C LYS A 368 23.54 -23.88 -21.36
N THR A 369 24.65 -23.71 -20.70
CA THR A 369 25.92 -23.34 -21.35
C THR A 369 26.52 -24.53 -22.04
#